data_e45f2be394e32bc6a29c58add92cc3dc
#
_entry.id   e45f2be394e32bc6a29c58add92cc3dc
#
_cell.length_a   1.000
_cell.length_b   1.000
_cell.length_c   1.000
_cell.angle_alpha   90.00
_cell.angle_beta   90.00
_cell.angle_gamma   90.00
#
_symmetry.space_group_name_H-M   'P 1'
#
loop_
_entity.id
_entity.type
_entity.pdbx_description
1 polymer ?
#
loop_
_entity_poly.entity_id
_entity_poly.type
_entity_poly.pdbx_seq_one_letter_code
_entity_poly.pdbx_strand_id
1 'polypeptide(L)'
;MLLAFVRTDPDVPKHRGISALIIDTDTPGLECRPFPDLMGPDHLDFNEVFFDDVVVPRRNLVGDLNDGWRICTGALAHERAMLWVLWSEGLDTSIADLVRCVGDTPLAEDDVFLDRLGSLLIDAEALRLLGYRGLARLQRGLVAADQSLLKLMGSEGQRDVALLALDALGADALDQRKGTSVFQPWGANRGDASWFDRFLNSFAGTISGGTSEIQRNIIAERVLGLPRG
;
A
#
# COMPACT_ATOMS: atom_id res chain seq x y z
N MET A 1 -8.19 17.84 7.68
CA MET A 1 -7.87 18.43 6.36
C MET A 1 -7.88 17.33 5.33
N LEU A 2 -8.54 17.54 4.19
CA LEU A 2 -8.77 16.57 3.11
C LEU A 2 -8.19 17.12 1.81
N LEU A 3 -7.46 16.30 1.05
CA LEU A 3 -7.11 16.58 -0.35
C LEU A 3 -8.16 15.91 -1.24
N ALA A 4 -8.99 16.69 -1.89
CA ALA A 4 -10.07 16.21 -2.74
C ALA A 4 -9.73 16.42 -4.22
N PHE A 5 -9.97 15.38 -5.03
CA PHE A 5 -9.92 15.46 -6.50
C PHE A 5 -11.35 15.51 -7.02
N VAL A 6 -11.75 16.67 -7.54
CA VAL A 6 -13.13 16.94 -7.90
C VAL A 6 -13.26 17.30 -9.39
N ARG A 7 -14.39 16.97 -9.98
CA ARG A 7 -14.66 17.32 -11.36
C ARG A 7 -15.14 18.77 -11.44
N THR A 8 -14.32 19.63 -12.03
CA THR A 8 -14.56 21.07 -12.17
C THR A 8 -15.00 21.46 -13.56
N ASP A 9 -14.78 20.61 -14.57
CA ASP A 9 -15.22 20.83 -15.94
C ASP A 9 -15.84 19.53 -16.49
N PRO A 10 -17.18 19.47 -16.60
CA PRO A 10 -17.89 18.27 -17.09
C PRO A 10 -17.81 18.10 -18.62
N ASP A 11 -17.48 19.15 -19.37
CA ASP A 11 -17.57 19.17 -20.83
C ASP A 11 -16.31 18.68 -21.53
N VAL A 12 -15.23 18.45 -20.76
CA VAL A 12 -13.96 17.94 -21.29
C VAL A 12 -13.76 16.45 -20.93
N PRO A 13 -12.88 15.72 -21.67
CA PRO A 13 -12.60 14.32 -21.37
C PRO A 13 -12.06 14.10 -19.97
N LYS A 14 -12.53 13.02 -19.32
CA LYS A 14 -12.23 12.50 -17.98
C LYS A 14 -11.14 13.25 -17.17
N HIS A 15 -9.87 13.10 -17.54
CA HIS A 15 -8.72 13.59 -16.76
C HIS A 15 -8.47 15.09 -16.90
N ARG A 16 -9.02 15.73 -17.93
CA ARG A 16 -8.81 17.15 -18.22
C ARG A 16 -9.73 18.09 -17.45
N GLY A 17 -10.74 17.56 -16.77
CA GLY A 17 -11.73 18.33 -16.01
C GLY A 17 -11.66 18.08 -14.50
N ILE A 18 -10.51 17.66 -13.97
CA ILE A 18 -10.32 17.38 -12.56
C ILE A 18 -9.41 18.44 -11.94
N SER A 19 -9.81 18.99 -10.80
CA SER A 19 -8.99 19.87 -9.96
C SER A 19 -8.71 19.25 -8.61
N ALA A 20 -7.62 19.68 -7.96
CA ALA A 20 -7.25 19.28 -6.63
C ALA A 20 -7.53 20.42 -5.65
N LEU A 21 -8.24 20.14 -4.57
CA LEU A 21 -8.63 21.11 -3.53
C LEU A 21 -8.20 20.62 -2.16
N ILE A 22 -7.69 21.53 -1.33
CA ILE A 22 -7.51 21.28 0.11
C ILE A 22 -8.77 21.79 0.83
N ILE A 23 -9.44 20.88 1.54
CA ILE A 23 -10.68 21.16 2.25
C ILE A 23 -10.47 20.88 3.74
N ASP A 24 -10.84 21.83 4.58
CA ASP A 24 -10.86 21.62 6.02
C ASP A 24 -12.02 20.69 6.36
N THR A 25 -11.77 19.69 7.19
CA THR A 25 -12.80 18.72 7.60
C THR A 25 -13.92 19.34 8.45
N ASP A 26 -13.67 20.52 9.03
CA ASP A 26 -14.67 21.29 9.77
C ASP A 26 -15.51 22.22 8.87
N THR A 27 -15.33 22.15 7.53
CA THR A 27 -16.09 22.97 6.58
C THR A 27 -17.57 22.61 6.64
N PRO A 28 -18.48 23.60 6.77
CA PRO A 28 -19.92 23.34 6.76
C PRO A 28 -20.35 22.58 5.48
N GLY A 29 -21.20 21.57 5.66
CA GLY A 29 -21.69 20.70 4.60
C GLY A 29 -20.78 19.50 4.31
N LEU A 30 -19.62 19.39 4.97
CA LEU A 30 -18.77 18.20 4.89
C LEU A 30 -19.04 17.31 6.10
N GLU A 31 -19.35 16.04 5.85
CA GLU A 31 -19.56 15.04 6.88
C GLU A 31 -18.68 13.81 6.60
N CYS A 32 -17.93 13.38 7.63
CA CYS A 32 -17.17 12.14 7.60
C CYS A 32 -17.86 11.10 8.48
N ARG A 33 -18.16 9.94 7.90
CA ARG A 33 -18.78 8.79 8.61
C ARG A 33 -17.81 7.63 8.62
N PRO A 34 -17.12 7.39 9.76
CA PRO A 34 -16.23 6.24 9.85
C PRO A 34 -17.03 4.94 9.85
N PHE A 35 -16.46 3.90 9.25
CA PHE A 35 -17.01 2.55 9.27
C PHE A 35 -15.92 1.51 9.56
N PRO A 36 -16.29 0.37 10.19
CA PRO A 36 -15.34 -0.67 10.56
C PRO A 36 -14.79 -1.40 9.34
N ASP A 37 -13.55 -1.82 9.45
CA ASP A 37 -12.89 -2.69 8.49
C ASP A 37 -12.96 -4.19 8.87
N LEU A 38 -12.25 -5.04 8.13
CA LEU A 38 -12.20 -6.49 8.38
C LEU A 38 -11.48 -6.86 9.68
N MET A 39 -10.70 -5.96 10.28
CA MET A 39 -9.95 -6.24 11.49
C MET A 39 -10.82 -6.16 12.74
N GLY A 40 -11.98 -5.53 12.67
CA GLY A 40 -12.95 -5.53 13.76
C GLY A 40 -13.74 -4.23 13.90
N PRO A 41 -14.78 -4.23 14.77
CA PRO A 41 -15.70 -3.12 14.91
C PRO A 41 -15.05 -1.84 15.47
N ASP A 42 -13.91 -1.97 16.14
CA ASP A 42 -13.17 -0.85 16.73
C ASP A 42 -12.13 -0.25 15.78
N HIS A 43 -11.94 -0.86 14.60
CA HIS A 43 -11.03 -0.38 13.55
C HIS A 43 -11.80 0.49 12.57
N LEU A 44 -11.73 1.82 12.77
CA LEU A 44 -12.49 2.84 12.03
C LEU A 44 -11.57 3.66 11.11
N ASP A 45 -10.72 2.99 10.33
CA ASP A 45 -9.70 3.64 9.50
C ASP A 45 -10.25 4.17 8.17
N PHE A 46 -11.44 3.72 7.78
CA PHE A 46 -12.12 4.16 6.57
C PHE A 46 -13.29 5.07 6.89
N ASN A 47 -13.55 6.02 5.97
CA ASN A 47 -14.64 6.95 6.11
C ASN A 47 -15.40 7.08 4.79
N GLU A 48 -16.73 7.13 4.87
CA GLU A 48 -17.54 7.74 3.83
C GLU A 48 -17.50 9.26 4.02
N VAL A 49 -17.27 10.00 2.95
CA VAL A 49 -17.21 11.47 2.99
C VAL A 49 -18.32 12.03 2.13
N PHE A 50 -19.20 12.81 2.76
CA PHE A 50 -20.34 13.46 2.11
C PHE A 50 -20.07 14.94 1.97
N PHE A 51 -20.43 15.47 0.80
CA PHE A 51 -20.33 16.89 0.49
C PHE A 51 -21.73 17.41 0.11
N ASP A 52 -22.25 18.33 0.89
CA ASP A 52 -23.53 19.00 0.68
C ASP A 52 -23.30 20.51 0.63
N ASP A 53 -23.36 21.08 -0.57
CA ASP A 53 -23.12 22.51 -0.82
C ASP A 53 -21.85 23.09 -0.16
N VAL A 54 -20.78 22.29 -0.08
CA VAL A 54 -19.50 22.68 0.53
C VAL A 54 -18.84 23.81 -0.25
N VAL A 55 -18.62 24.95 0.39
CA VAL A 55 -17.96 26.11 -0.20
C VAL A 55 -16.48 26.11 0.12
N VAL A 56 -15.63 25.94 -0.90
CA VAL A 56 -14.17 25.92 -0.77
C VAL A 56 -13.58 27.22 -1.32
N PRO A 57 -12.78 27.96 -0.53
CA PRO A 57 -12.12 29.17 -1.02
C PRO A 57 -11.17 28.87 -2.19
N ARG A 58 -11.15 29.75 -3.22
CA ARG A 58 -10.29 29.58 -4.41
C ARG A 58 -8.79 29.44 -4.05
N ARG A 59 -8.33 30.04 -2.96
CA ARG A 59 -6.94 29.90 -2.47
C ARG A 59 -6.56 28.49 -2.06
N ASN A 60 -7.55 27.61 -1.85
CA ASN A 60 -7.34 26.21 -1.50
C ASN A 60 -7.21 25.30 -2.75
N LEU A 61 -7.27 25.88 -3.95
CA LEU A 61 -6.93 25.18 -5.19
C LEU A 61 -5.44 24.85 -5.20
N VAL A 62 -5.10 23.59 -5.43
CA VAL A 62 -3.73 23.13 -5.57
C VAL A 62 -3.37 23.12 -7.06
N GLY A 63 -2.38 23.91 -7.44
CA GLY A 63 -2.01 24.12 -8.85
C GLY A 63 -3.06 24.91 -9.62
N ASP A 64 -3.18 24.65 -10.91
CA ASP A 64 -4.14 25.32 -11.79
C ASP A 64 -5.49 24.59 -11.84
N LEU A 65 -6.53 25.31 -12.25
CA LEU A 65 -7.85 24.71 -12.50
C LEU A 65 -7.72 23.61 -13.58
N ASN A 66 -8.34 22.47 -13.34
CA ASN A 66 -8.30 21.29 -14.20
C ASN A 66 -6.93 20.58 -14.32
N ASP A 67 -5.97 20.89 -13.43
CA ASP A 67 -4.65 20.24 -13.38
C ASP A 67 -4.58 19.10 -12.32
N GLY A 68 -5.68 18.77 -11.68
CA GLY A 68 -5.74 17.80 -10.57
C GLY A 68 -5.27 16.42 -10.94
N TRP A 69 -5.45 15.97 -12.19
CA TRP A 69 -4.96 14.65 -12.60
C TRP A 69 -3.43 14.57 -12.61
N ARG A 70 -2.76 15.61 -13.08
CA ARG A 70 -1.29 15.69 -13.05
C ARG A 70 -0.78 15.71 -11.62
N ILE A 71 -1.45 16.45 -10.73
CA ILE A 71 -1.12 16.53 -9.31
C ILE A 71 -1.30 15.15 -8.65
N CYS A 72 -2.42 14.48 -8.87
CA CYS A 72 -2.69 13.14 -8.35
C CYS A 72 -1.62 12.12 -8.77
N THR A 73 -1.35 12.06 -10.07
CA THR A 73 -0.36 11.09 -10.60
C THR A 73 1.06 11.41 -10.14
N GLY A 74 1.39 12.69 -9.97
CA GLY A 74 2.67 13.16 -9.41
C GLY A 74 2.82 12.76 -7.94
N ALA A 75 1.80 12.99 -7.11
CA ALA A 75 1.79 12.58 -5.70
C ALA A 75 1.98 11.07 -5.54
N LEU A 76 1.23 10.27 -6.29
CA LEU A 76 1.35 8.81 -6.29
C LEU A 76 2.74 8.31 -6.76
N ALA A 77 3.39 9.04 -7.67
CA ALA A 77 4.74 8.69 -8.11
C ALA A 77 5.78 8.94 -6.98
N HIS A 78 5.66 10.07 -6.27
CA HIS A 78 6.53 10.37 -5.13
C HIS A 78 6.32 9.40 -3.96
N GLU A 79 5.08 9.09 -3.65
CA GLU A 79 4.73 8.12 -2.63
C GLU A 79 5.41 6.76 -2.91
N ARG A 80 5.24 6.22 -4.10
CA ARG A 80 5.86 4.95 -4.50
C ARG A 80 7.38 4.96 -4.42
N ALA A 81 8.02 6.11 -4.63
CA ALA A 81 9.47 6.22 -4.61
C ALA A 81 10.08 6.00 -3.22
N MET A 82 9.32 6.22 -2.14
CA MET A 82 9.79 6.14 -0.75
C MET A 82 9.25 4.92 0.00
N LEU A 83 8.11 4.39 -0.39
CA LEU A 83 7.44 3.30 0.32
C LEU A 83 8.23 1.98 0.33
N TRP A 84 9.15 1.77 -0.60
CA TRP A 84 9.93 0.53 -0.64
C TRP A 84 10.75 0.28 0.62
N VAL A 85 11.20 1.35 1.30
CA VAL A 85 11.93 1.22 2.57
C VAL A 85 11.06 0.57 3.63
N LEU A 86 9.82 1.08 3.78
CA LEU A 86 8.86 0.54 4.75
C LEU A 86 8.48 -0.91 4.42
N TRP A 87 8.29 -1.22 3.13
CA TRP A 87 7.98 -2.59 2.71
C TRP A 87 9.15 -3.54 2.91
N SER A 88 10.38 -3.12 2.59
CA SER A 88 11.58 -3.93 2.80
C SER A 88 11.78 -4.24 4.27
N GLU A 89 11.76 -3.21 5.14
CA GLU A 89 11.89 -3.41 6.59
C GLU A 89 10.74 -4.22 7.18
N GLY A 90 9.50 -3.95 6.73
CA GLY A 90 8.33 -4.69 7.18
C GLY A 90 8.38 -6.16 6.77
N LEU A 91 8.88 -6.48 5.58
CA LEU A 91 9.03 -7.85 5.10
C LEU A 91 10.13 -8.58 5.86
N ASP A 92 11.30 -7.96 6.04
CA ASP A 92 12.41 -8.52 6.82
C ASP A 92 11.95 -8.80 8.27
N THR A 93 11.22 -7.87 8.89
CA THR A 93 10.68 -8.03 10.24
C THR A 93 9.68 -9.18 10.31
N SER A 94 8.75 -9.27 9.34
CA SER A 94 7.75 -10.33 9.31
C SER A 94 8.37 -11.71 9.09
N ILE A 95 9.36 -11.81 8.22
CA ILE A 95 10.12 -13.07 8.01
C ILE A 95 10.86 -13.46 9.31
N ALA A 96 11.55 -12.52 9.96
CA ALA A 96 12.24 -12.80 11.22
C ALA A 96 11.28 -13.23 12.34
N ASP A 97 10.09 -12.62 12.42
CA ASP A 97 9.05 -13.01 13.36
C ASP A 97 8.54 -14.45 13.08
N LEU A 98 8.30 -14.78 11.82
CA LEU A 98 7.87 -16.11 11.41
C LEU A 98 8.93 -17.17 11.76
N VAL A 99 10.19 -16.92 11.43
CA VAL A 99 11.31 -17.80 11.78
C VAL A 99 11.39 -18.02 13.29
N ARG A 100 11.17 -16.98 14.10
CA ARG A 100 11.17 -17.09 15.57
C ARG A 100 9.98 -17.91 16.07
N CYS A 101 8.80 -17.75 15.48
CA CYS A 101 7.62 -18.54 15.86
C CYS A 101 7.77 -20.04 15.54
N VAL A 102 8.51 -20.37 14.49
CA VAL A 102 8.66 -21.75 13.98
C VAL A 102 9.91 -22.43 14.54
N GLY A 103 10.90 -21.68 15.04
CA GLY A 103 12.25 -22.17 15.35
C GLY A 103 12.34 -23.37 16.28
N ASP A 104 11.39 -23.54 17.21
CA ASP A 104 11.33 -24.66 18.16
C ASP A 104 10.27 -25.72 17.78
N THR A 105 9.78 -25.68 16.55
CA THR A 105 8.76 -26.62 16.05
C THR A 105 9.32 -27.55 14.98
N PRO A 106 8.67 -28.69 14.69
CA PRO A 106 9.06 -29.58 13.59
C PRO A 106 9.09 -28.89 12.20
N LEU A 107 8.39 -27.77 12.03
CA LEU A 107 8.38 -27.00 10.78
C LEU A 107 9.75 -26.38 10.45
N ALA A 108 10.62 -26.19 11.46
CA ALA A 108 11.98 -25.70 11.23
C ALA A 108 12.84 -26.67 10.38
N GLU A 109 12.42 -27.94 10.27
CA GLU A 109 13.08 -28.98 9.48
C GLU A 109 12.21 -29.44 8.29
N ASP A 110 11.06 -28.82 8.06
CA ASP A 110 10.16 -29.16 6.95
C ASP A 110 10.64 -28.56 5.63
N ASP A 111 10.99 -29.40 4.67
CA ASP A 111 11.55 -28.97 3.38
C ASP A 111 10.61 -28.07 2.58
N VAL A 112 9.29 -28.27 2.66
CA VAL A 112 8.29 -27.47 1.95
C VAL A 112 8.19 -26.07 2.57
N PHE A 113 8.19 -26.00 3.89
CA PHE A 113 8.21 -24.73 4.61
C PHE A 113 9.51 -23.97 4.30
N LEU A 114 10.66 -24.64 4.36
CA LEU A 114 11.97 -24.04 4.10
C LEU A 114 12.12 -23.53 2.65
N ASP A 115 11.58 -24.24 1.66
CA ASP A 115 11.58 -23.80 0.26
C ASP A 115 10.74 -22.51 0.08
N ARG A 116 9.54 -22.46 0.67
CA ARG A 116 8.68 -21.27 0.64
C ARG A 116 9.32 -20.09 1.38
N LEU A 117 9.91 -20.34 2.54
CA LEU A 117 10.64 -19.32 3.30
C LEU A 117 11.85 -18.80 2.51
N GLY A 118 12.60 -19.70 1.88
CA GLY A 118 13.73 -19.34 1.00
C GLY A 118 13.31 -18.44 -0.15
N SER A 119 12.17 -18.73 -0.77
CA SER A 119 11.59 -17.88 -1.83
C SER A 119 11.26 -16.47 -1.32
N LEU A 120 10.64 -16.35 -0.14
CA LEU A 120 10.36 -15.04 0.48
C LEU A 120 11.62 -14.26 0.82
N LEU A 121 12.68 -14.92 1.28
CA LEU A 121 13.98 -14.29 1.54
C LEU A 121 14.62 -13.75 0.26
N ILE A 122 14.53 -14.49 -0.84
CA ILE A 122 15.00 -14.03 -2.16
C ILE A 122 14.22 -12.80 -2.61
N ASP A 123 12.90 -12.81 -2.48
CA ASP A 123 12.06 -11.68 -2.86
C ASP A 123 12.31 -10.44 -1.99
N ALA A 124 12.53 -10.61 -0.70
CA ALA A 124 12.89 -9.53 0.22
C ALA A 124 14.23 -8.88 -0.17
N GLU A 125 15.25 -9.70 -0.46
CA GLU A 125 16.54 -9.19 -0.93
C GLU A 125 16.43 -8.50 -2.28
N ALA A 126 15.69 -9.06 -3.23
CA ALA A 126 15.45 -8.47 -4.53
C ALA A 126 14.72 -7.11 -4.41
N LEU A 127 13.71 -7.01 -3.52
CA LEU A 127 13.02 -5.76 -3.22
C LEU A 127 13.99 -4.69 -2.71
N ARG A 128 14.86 -5.04 -1.77
CA ARG A 128 15.87 -4.14 -1.20
C ARG A 128 16.84 -3.63 -2.25
N LEU A 129 17.40 -4.52 -3.07
CA LEU A 129 18.34 -4.17 -4.14
C LEU A 129 17.70 -3.32 -5.23
N LEU A 130 16.47 -3.63 -5.62
CA LEU A 130 15.68 -2.82 -6.55
C LEU A 130 15.39 -1.42 -5.97
N GLY A 131 15.11 -1.32 -4.68
CA GLY A 131 14.92 -0.06 -3.97
C GLY A 131 16.16 0.83 -4.02
N TYR A 132 17.34 0.30 -3.70
CA TYR A 132 18.60 1.03 -3.83
C TYR A 132 18.89 1.47 -5.26
N ARG A 133 18.61 0.60 -6.25
CA ARG A 133 18.73 0.97 -7.67
C ARG A 133 17.78 2.11 -8.03
N GLY A 134 16.54 2.07 -7.56
CA GLY A 134 15.54 3.12 -7.77
C GLY A 134 15.99 4.44 -7.17
N LEU A 135 16.51 4.44 -5.94
CA LEU A 135 17.03 5.63 -5.27
C LEU A 135 18.23 6.23 -6.03
N ALA A 136 19.17 5.41 -6.47
CA ALA A 136 20.33 5.87 -7.25
C ALA A 136 19.93 6.49 -8.60
N ARG A 137 18.86 6.00 -9.23
CA ARG A 137 18.29 6.58 -10.46
C ARG A 137 17.60 7.91 -10.17
N LEU A 138 16.82 7.99 -9.09
CA LEU A 138 16.15 9.23 -8.67
C LEU A 138 17.15 10.35 -8.42
N GLN A 139 18.27 10.06 -7.75
CA GLN A 139 19.35 11.04 -7.51
C GLN A 139 19.98 11.59 -8.81
N ARG A 140 19.87 10.83 -9.91
CA ARG A 140 20.32 11.25 -11.25
C ARG A 140 19.24 11.94 -12.07
N GLY A 141 18.07 12.25 -11.47
CA GLY A 141 16.91 12.84 -12.14
C GLY A 141 16.18 11.89 -13.09
N LEU A 142 16.45 10.58 -13.00
CA LEU A 142 15.80 9.55 -13.81
C LEU A 142 14.59 8.99 -13.03
N VAL A 143 13.39 9.37 -13.43
CA VAL A 143 12.16 8.75 -12.90
C VAL A 143 11.99 7.39 -13.57
N ALA A 144 12.07 6.32 -12.79
CA ALA A 144 11.98 4.96 -13.32
C ALA A 144 10.59 4.36 -13.06
N ALA A 145 10.04 3.68 -14.04
CA ALA A 145 8.86 2.84 -13.90
C ALA A 145 9.09 1.64 -12.95
N ASP A 146 10.34 1.40 -12.55
CA ASP A 146 10.78 0.42 -11.55
C ASP A 146 10.03 0.54 -10.21
N GLN A 147 9.49 1.72 -9.88
CA GLN A 147 8.68 1.96 -8.67
C GLN A 147 7.42 1.09 -8.62
N SER A 148 6.86 0.74 -9.79
CA SER A 148 5.73 -0.20 -9.87
C SER A 148 6.12 -1.63 -9.49
N LEU A 149 7.37 -2.04 -9.79
CA LEU A 149 7.91 -3.32 -9.32
C LEU A 149 8.06 -3.33 -7.80
N LEU A 150 8.60 -2.26 -7.21
CA LEU A 150 8.78 -2.14 -5.77
C LEU A 150 7.44 -2.24 -5.02
N LYS A 151 6.43 -1.51 -5.52
CA LYS A 151 5.08 -1.56 -4.95
C LYS A 151 4.48 -2.97 -5.05
N LEU A 152 4.56 -3.59 -6.22
CA LEU A 152 4.01 -4.92 -6.47
C LEU A 152 4.67 -5.96 -5.56
N MET A 153 6.00 -6.04 -5.59
CA MET A 153 6.77 -7.00 -4.78
C MET A 153 6.58 -6.78 -3.28
N GLY A 154 6.62 -5.53 -2.81
CA GLY A 154 6.47 -5.22 -1.39
C GLY A 154 5.09 -5.59 -0.86
N SER A 155 4.02 -5.21 -1.56
CA SER A 155 2.65 -5.50 -1.12
C SER A 155 2.28 -6.98 -1.23
N GLU A 156 2.71 -7.67 -2.28
CA GLU A 156 2.47 -9.11 -2.42
C GLU A 156 3.35 -9.92 -1.46
N GLY A 157 4.60 -9.53 -1.23
CA GLY A 157 5.48 -10.17 -0.25
C GLY A 157 4.93 -10.11 1.18
N GLN A 158 4.35 -8.99 1.60
CA GLN A 158 3.67 -8.89 2.90
C GLN A 158 2.49 -9.87 3.03
N ARG A 159 1.70 -10.01 1.96
CA ARG A 159 0.61 -10.98 1.93
C ARG A 159 1.15 -12.42 1.99
N ASP A 160 2.18 -12.71 1.23
CA ASP A 160 2.69 -14.06 1.07
C ASP A 160 3.40 -14.57 2.35
N VAL A 161 4.11 -13.69 3.09
CA VAL A 161 4.64 -14.05 4.41
C VAL A 161 3.54 -14.29 5.43
N ALA A 162 2.47 -13.48 5.41
CA ALA A 162 1.33 -13.69 6.30
C ALA A 162 0.59 -15.01 5.99
N LEU A 163 0.40 -15.33 4.71
CA LEU A 163 -0.16 -16.61 4.27
C LEU A 163 0.71 -17.80 4.70
N LEU A 164 2.03 -17.70 4.55
CA LEU A 164 2.94 -18.75 5.00
C LEU A 164 2.83 -18.95 6.52
N ALA A 165 2.69 -17.86 7.29
CA ALA A 165 2.50 -17.93 8.73
C ALA A 165 1.17 -18.60 9.12
N LEU A 166 0.06 -18.26 8.43
CA LEU A 166 -1.24 -18.91 8.65
C LEU A 166 -1.17 -20.41 8.37
N ASP A 167 -0.54 -20.80 7.27
CA ASP A 167 -0.35 -22.21 6.91
C ASP A 167 0.50 -22.96 7.94
N ALA A 168 1.60 -22.34 8.40
CA ALA A 168 2.56 -22.93 9.31
C ALA A 168 2.05 -23.07 10.75
N LEU A 169 1.38 -22.03 11.26
CA LEU A 169 0.92 -21.95 12.64
C LEU A 169 -0.52 -22.44 12.82
N GLY A 170 -1.28 -22.62 11.74
CA GLY A 170 -2.64 -23.13 11.77
C GLY A 170 -3.56 -22.30 12.67
N ALA A 171 -4.30 -22.97 13.56
CA ALA A 171 -5.27 -22.31 14.45
C ALA A 171 -4.63 -21.27 15.40
N ASP A 172 -3.37 -21.44 15.76
CA ASP A 172 -2.65 -20.47 16.61
C ASP A 172 -2.42 -19.13 15.94
N ALA A 173 -2.32 -19.10 14.62
CA ALA A 173 -2.19 -17.86 13.85
C ALA A 173 -3.47 -17.00 13.86
N LEU A 174 -4.62 -17.61 14.12
CA LEU A 174 -5.93 -16.92 14.14
C LEU A 174 -6.21 -16.20 15.47
N ASP A 175 -5.35 -16.39 16.50
CA ASP A 175 -5.55 -15.78 17.81
C ASP A 175 -5.09 -14.31 17.81
N GLN A 176 -6.04 -13.40 17.55
CA GLN A 176 -5.82 -11.95 17.57
C GLN A 176 -5.38 -11.40 18.95
N ARG A 177 -5.62 -12.14 20.04
CA ARG A 177 -5.22 -11.71 21.40
C ARG A 177 -3.70 -11.79 21.60
N LYS A 178 -2.98 -12.49 20.73
CA LYS A 178 -1.51 -12.61 20.76
C LYS A 178 -0.79 -11.41 20.15
N GLY A 179 -1.54 -10.42 19.66
CA GLY A 179 -0.99 -9.20 19.10
C GLY A 179 -1.64 -7.97 19.70
N THR A 180 -0.95 -6.84 19.67
CA THR A 180 -1.55 -5.54 19.87
C THR A 180 -1.93 -5.01 18.49
N SER A 181 -3.22 -4.94 18.23
CA SER A 181 -3.75 -4.37 16.99
C SER A 181 -3.42 -2.88 16.97
N VAL A 182 -2.35 -2.53 16.29
CA VAL A 182 -2.05 -1.14 15.95
C VAL A 182 -2.09 -1.04 14.44
N PHE A 183 -3.10 -0.37 13.93
CA PHE A 183 -3.18 -0.02 12.52
C PHE A 183 -1.88 0.64 12.07
N GLN A 184 -1.31 0.10 11.04
CA GLN A 184 -0.20 0.71 10.32
C GLN A 184 -0.69 1.00 8.91
N PRO A 185 -0.80 2.29 8.51
CA PRO A 185 -1.06 2.61 7.12
C PRO A 185 -0.02 1.90 6.25
N TRP A 186 -0.48 1.30 5.14
CA TRP A 186 0.38 0.82 4.07
C TRP A 186 1.11 -0.51 4.30
N GLY A 187 0.60 -1.38 5.15
CA GLY A 187 1.12 -2.75 5.31
C GLY A 187 2.47 -2.85 6.03
N ALA A 188 2.91 -1.79 6.72
CA ALA A 188 4.04 -1.87 7.62
C ALA A 188 3.62 -2.65 8.87
N ASN A 189 4.00 -3.92 8.96
CA ASN A 189 3.73 -4.75 10.13
C ASN A 189 4.62 -4.31 11.28
N ARG A 190 4.02 -3.90 12.40
CA ARG A 190 4.75 -3.89 13.66
C ARG A 190 4.80 -5.30 14.22
N GLY A 191 5.93 -5.68 14.83
CA GLY A 191 6.19 -7.00 15.37
C GLY A 191 5.22 -7.50 16.44
N ASP A 192 4.27 -6.68 16.87
CA ASP A 192 3.26 -6.95 17.90
C ASP A 192 1.85 -7.26 17.34
N ALA A 193 1.59 -7.10 16.03
CA ALA A 193 0.34 -7.50 15.41
C ALA A 193 0.24 -9.03 15.27
N SER A 194 -0.95 -9.61 15.50
CA SER A 194 -1.18 -11.03 15.26
C SER A 194 -0.97 -11.38 13.78
N TRP A 195 -0.71 -12.66 13.47
CA TRP A 195 -0.57 -13.11 12.08
C TRP A 195 -1.86 -12.95 11.29
N PHE A 196 -3.01 -13.11 11.97
CA PHE A 196 -4.31 -12.90 11.35
C PHE A 196 -4.54 -11.42 10.98
N ASP A 197 -4.18 -10.49 11.87
CA ASP A 197 -4.26 -9.05 11.58
C ASP A 197 -3.33 -8.66 10.45
N ARG A 198 -2.10 -9.18 10.43
CA ARG A 198 -1.14 -8.97 9.33
C ARG A 198 -1.70 -9.46 8.00
N PHE A 199 -2.36 -10.63 8.01
CA PHE A 199 -3.00 -11.18 6.83
C PHE A 199 -4.14 -10.29 6.32
N LEU A 200 -5.08 -9.90 7.19
CA LEU A 200 -6.20 -9.03 6.81
C LEU A 200 -5.71 -7.68 6.28
N ASN A 201 -4.73 -7.07 6.97
CA ASN A 201 -4.17 -5.78 6.57
C ASN A 201 -3.37 -5.85 5.24
N SER A 202 -2.81 -7.00 4.90
CA SER A 202 -2.03 -7.17 3.66
C SER A 202 -2.84 -6.91 2.39
N PHE A 203 -4.16 -7.12 2.42
CA PHE A 203 -5.04 -6.82 1.29
C PHE A 203 -5.10 -5.33 0.98
N ALA A 204 -5.09 -4.47 2.01
CA ALA A 204 -5.04 -3.02 1.81
C ALA A 204 -3.79 -2.61 0.99
N GLY A 205 -2.64 -3.24 1.28
CA GLY A 205 -1.39 -3.03 0.54
C GLY A 205 -1.48 -3.41 -0.94
N THR A 206 -2.23 -4.45 -1.29
CA THR A 206 -2.41 -4.87 -2.70
C THR A 206 -3.37 -4.00 -3.49
N ILE A 207 -4.15 -3.13 -2.83
CA ILE A 207 -5.15 -2.24 -3.45
C ILE A 207 -4.66 -0.80 -3.49
N SER A 208 -4.16 -0.27 -2.37
CA SER A 208 -3.72 1.11 -2.23
C SER A 208 -2.55 1.46 -3.15
N GLY A 209 -2.43 2.73 -3.55
CA GLY A 209 -1.37 3.17 -4.46
C GLY A 209 -1.45 2.59 -5.88
N GLY A 210 -2.60 1.99 -6.23
CA GLY A 210 -2.87 1.25 -7.46
C GLY A 210 -2.81 -0.26 -7.25
N THR A 211 -3.87 -0.96 -7.67
CA THR A 211 -3.98 -2.42 -7.48
C THR A 211 -2.82 -3.18 -8.11
N SER A 212 -2.61 -4.42 -7.67
CA SER A 212 -1.58 -5.31 -8.25
C SER A 212 -1.73 -5.44 -9.76
N GLU A 213 -2.98 -5.51 -10.29
CA GLU A 213 -3.27 -5.57 -11.72
C GLU A 213 -2.86 -4.28 -12.44
N ILE A 214 -3.16 -3.12 -11.85
CA ILE A 214 -2.73 -1.82 -12.40
C ILE A 214 -1.21 -1.72 -12.42
N GLN A 215 -0.51 -2.20 -11.38
CA GLN A 215 0.95 -2.22 -11.36
C GLN A 215 1.52 -3.13 -12.46
N ARG A 216 0.93 -4.32 -12.66
CA ARG A 216 1.31 -5.22 -13.75
C ARG A 216 1.11 -4.58 -15.12
N ASN A 217 -0.01 -3.87 -15.34
CA ASN A 217 -0.23 -3.14 -16.59
C ASN A 217 0.81 -2.03 -16.81
N ILE A 218 1.14 -1.26 -15.77
CA ILE A 218 2.18 -0.22 -15.85
C ILE A 218 3.54 -0.84 -16.18
N ILE A 219 3.89 -1.95 -15.55
CA ILE A 219 5.13 -2.68 -15.81
C ILE A 219 5.14 -3.18 -17.27
N ALA A 220 4.07 -3.82 -17.71
CA ALA A 220 3.95 -4.33 -19.07
C ALA A 220 4.13 -3.23 -20.12
N GLU A 221 3.39 -2.13 -19.98
CA GLU A 221 3.38 -1.04 -20.96
C GLU A 221 4.64 -0.16 -20.91
N ARG A 222 5.09 0.23 -19.69
CA ARG A 222 6.12 1.27 -19.53
C ARG A 222 7.51 0.73 -19.27
N VAL A 223 7.64 -0.48 -18.70
CA VAL A 223 8.94 -1.12 -18.45
C VAL A 223 9.30 -2.06 -19.57
N LEU A 224 8.36 -2.92 -19.98
CA LEU A 224 8.58 -3.94 -21.00
C LEU A 224 8.23 -3.47 -22.41
N GLY A 225 7.55 -2.32 -22.57
CA GLY A 225 7.16 -1.78 -23.87
C GLY A 225 6.12 -2.60 -24.61
N LEU A 226 5.31 -3.39 -23.88
CA LEU A 226 4.24 -4.19 -24.49
C LEU A 226 3.09 -3.30 -24.96
N PRO A 227 2.35 -3.68 -26.01
CA PRO A 227 1.21 -2.91 -26.49
C PRO A 227 0.09 -2.87 -25.46
N ARG A 228 -0.66 -1.78 -25.46
CA ARG A 228 -1.90 -1.68 -24.68
C ARG A 228 -2.95 -2.62 -25.24
N GLY A 229 -3.62 -3.35 -24.34
CA GLY A 229 -4.79 -4.14 -24.67
C GLY A 229 -6.04 -3.30 -24.89
#